data_41e69c6daff1e5a358e276c242f11b74
#
_entry.id   41e69c6daff1e5a358e276c242f11b74
#
_cell.length_a   1.000
_cell.length_b   1.000
_cell.length_c   1.000
_cell.angle_alpha   90.00
_cell.angle_beta   90.00
_cell.angle_gamma   90.00
#
_symmetry.space_group_name_H-M   'P 1'
#
loop_
_entity.id
_entity.type
_entity.pdbx_description
1 polymer ?
#
loop_
_entity_poly.entity_id
_entity_poly.type
_entity_poly.pdbx_seq_one_letter_code
_entity_poly.pdbx_strand_id
1 'polypeptide(L)'
;MNLKSFGCSFIFGSDLADDGRGKRYATPSKLTWPSLLANKLGRDYSCHARPGAGNLQILERVMVQATSENEDSLYVIGWTWIDRFDYVHPVENLWHTIMPVDEDSVARHYYRDLHSQYRDKLTTLIYIKTAVDILKQHDIPFIMTNIDQLIWEPEIYAASAIKNMQDHVQPYFKYFENKTFLDWSRSQGFEISAAWHPLEPAHAAAADYAADHFLV
;
A
#
# COMPACT_ATOMS: atom_id res chain seq x y z
N MET A 1 -11.28 -5.29 -19.09
CA MET A 1 -10.27 -5.55 -18.01
C MET A 1 -10.16 -4.33 -17.13
N ASN A 2 -10.40 -4.46 -15.82
CA ASN A 2 -10.39 -3.36 -14.84
C ASN A 2 -9.00 -3.29 -14.15
N LEU A 3 -8.52 -2.10 -13.75
CA LEU A 3 -7.40 -1.94 -12.85
C LEU A 3 -7.94 -1.54 -11.47
N LYS A 4 -7.69 -2.40 -10.47
CA LYS A 4 -8.09 -2.15 -9.08
C LYS A 4 -6.85 -1.81 -8.25
N SER A 5 -6.90 -0.70 -7.50
CA SER A 5 -5.79 -0.29 -6.66
C SER A 5 -6.11 -0.34 -5.18
N PHE A 6 -5.12 -0.76 -4.37
CA PHE A 6 -5.23 -0.99 -2.93
C PHE A 6 -4.04 -0.35 -2.22
N GLY A 7 -4.27 0.25 -1.07
CA GLY A 7 -3.18 0.91 -0.34
C GLY A 7 -3.67 1.93 0.68
N CYS A 8 -2.76 2.78 1.11
CA CYS A 8 -3.02 3.90 1.99
C CYS A 8 -3.20 5.21 1.21
N SER A 9 -2.92 6.34 1.85
CA SER A 9 -3.00 7.69 1.24
C SER A 9 -2.20 7.87 -0.05
N PHE A 10 -1.09 7.17 -0.24
CA PHE A 10 -0.26 7.22 -1.44
C PHE A 10 -0.98 6.66 -2.69
N ILE A 11 -1.80 5.65 -2.51
CA ILE A 11 -2.61 5.06 -3.59
C ILE A 11 -3.96 5.77 -3.72
N PHE A 12 -4.52 6.25 -2.60
CA PHE A 12 -5.73 7.07 -2.60
C PHE A 12 -5.51 8.42 -3.30
N GLY A 13 -4.30 8.96 -3.24
CA GLY A 13 -3.92 10.26 -3.79
C GLY A 13 -4.28 11.41 -2.87
N SER A 14 -4.03 11.26 -1.57
CA SER A 14 -4.14 12.38 -0.63
C SER A 14 -3.15 13.47 -1.02
N ASP A 15 -3.55 14.73 -0.86
CA ASP A 15 -2.81 15.94 -1.21
C ASP A 15 -2.78 16.27 -2.72
N LEU A 16 -3.35 15.45 -3.59
CA LEU A 16 -3.54 15.79 -5.00
C LEU A 16 -4.74 16.74 -5.20
N ALA A 17 -4.71 17.52 -6.25
CA ALA A 17 -5.66 18.61 -6.49
C ALA A 17 -7.14 18.16 -6.55
N ASP A 18 -7.40 16.89 -6.86
CA ASP A 18 -8.75 16.32 -6.99
C ASP A 18 -9.13 15.34 -5.87
N ASP A 19 -8.35 15.25 -4.77
CA ASP A 19 -8.54 14.27 -3.67
C ASP A 19 -9.83 14.45 -2.86
N GLY A 20 -10.62 15.44 -3.19
CA GLY A 20 -11.91 15.69 -2.55
C GLY A 20 -11.84 16.28 -1.14
N ARG A 21 -10.67 16.73 -0.67
CA ARG A 21 -10.55 17.43 0.62
C ARG A 21 -11.51 18.61 0.70
N GLY A 22 -12.13 18.78 1.88
CA GLY A 22 -13.17 19.79 2.08
C GLY A 22 -14.55 19.41 1.61
N LYS A 23 -14.74 18.25 0.94
CA LYS A 23 -16.03 17.68 0.65
C LYS A 23 -16.52 16.81 1.82
N ARG A 24 -17.83 16.60 1.90
CA ARG A 24 -18.45 15.75 2.95
C ARG A 24 -17.88 14.32 2.97
N TYR A 25 -17.38 13.85 1.83
CA TYR A 25 -16.71 12.56 1.69
C TYR A 25 -15.48 12.75 0.79
N ALA A 26 -14.34 12.29 1.26
CA ALA A 26 -13.14 12.21 0.44
C ALA A 26 -13.35 11.22 -0.70
N THR A 27 -12.94 11.60 -1.90
CA THR A 27 -12.97 10.73 -3.09
C THR A 27 -11.55 10.43 -3.52
N PRO A 28 -11.25 9.19 -3.96
CA PRO A 28 -9.93 8.88 -4.49
C PRO A 28 -9.58 9.80 -5.66
N SER A 29 -8.33 10.24 -5.69
CA SER A 29 -7.83 11.05 -6.79
C SER A 29 -7.70 10.23 -8.08
N LYS A 30 -8.02 10.86 -9.20
CA LYS A 30 -7.79 10.29 -10.54
C LYS A 30 -6.38 10.61 -11.07
N LEU A 31 -5.60 11.40 -10.33
CA LEU A 31 -4.24 11.81 -10.69
C LEU A 31 -3.16 10.89 -10.10
N THR A 32 -3.57 9.82 -9.40
CA THR A 32 -2.62 8.83 -8.88
C THR A 32 -2.00 8.00 -9.98
N TRP A 33 -0.75 7.55 -9.79
CA TRP A 33 -0.08 6.72 -10.79
C TRP A 33 -0.84 5.44 -11.18
N PRO A 34 -1.57 4.72 -10.29
CA PRO A 34 -2.37 3.58 -10.74
C PRO A 34 -3.56 4.00 -11.63
N SER A 35 -4.21 5.13 -11.33
CA SER A 35 -5.29 5.66 -12.15
C SER A 35 -4.79 6.09 -13.54
N LEU A 36 -3.66 6.79 -13.58
CA LEU A 36 -3.03 7.21 -14.83
C LEU A 36 -2.51 6.01 -15.63
N LEU A 37 -1.99 4.97 -14.96
CA LEU A 37 -1.62 3.71 -15.61
C LEU A 37 -2.83 3.03 -16.23
N ALA A 38 -3.98 2.98 -15.53
CA ALA A 38 -5.21 2.43 -16.07
C ALA A 38 -5.63 3.15 -17.37
N ASN A 39 -5.60 4.49 -17.36
CA ASN A 39 -5.88 5.29 -18.54
C ASN A 39 -4.94 4.97 -19.72
N LYS A 40 -3.63 4.84 -19.46
CA LYS A 40 -2.65 4.47 -20.48
C LYS A 40 -2.91 3.09 -21.09
N LEU A 41 -3.40 2.15 -20.27
CA LEU A 41 -3.71 0.79 -20.70
C LEU A 41 -5.12 0.66 -21.31
N GLY A 42 -5.89 1.75 -21.39
CA GLY A 42 -7.28 1.71 -21.82
C GLY A 42 -8.20 0.86 -20.94
N ARG A 43 -7.94 0.84 -19.63
CA ARG A 43 -8.68 0.05 -18.64
C ARG A 43 -9.57 0.94 -17.78
N ASP A 44 -10.70 0.39 -17.34
CA ASP A 44 -11.47 0.99 -16.27
C ASP A 44 -10.66 0.99 -14.97
N TYR A 45 -10.93 1.95 -14.09
CA TYR A 45 -10.20 2.11 -12.83
C TYR A 45 -11.13 2.13 -11.62
N SER A 46 -10.77 1.39 -10.60
CA SER A 46 -11.40 1.46 -9.28
C SER A 46 -10.36 1.51 -8.16
N CYS A 47 -10.56 2.43 -7.21
CA CYS A 47 -9.68 2.61 -6.07
C CYS A 47 -10.33 2.05 -4.79
N HIS A 48 -9.66 1.09 -4.18
CA HIS A 48 -10.01 0.46 -2.90
C HIS A 48 -9.07 0.89 -1.77
N ALA A 49 -8.21 1.88 -2.01
CA ALA A 49 -7.32 2.44 -1.01
C ALA A 49 -8.07 3.31 0.00
N ARG A 50 -7.47 3.49 1.18
CA ARG A 50 -8.00 4.37 2.22
C ARG A 50 -6.86 5.16 2.87
N PRO A 51 -6.99 6.50 3.01
CA PRO A 51 -6.04 7.28 3.77
C PRO A 51 -5.85 6.74 5.19
N GLY A 52 -4.61 6.67 5.65
CA GLY A 52 -4.29 6.17 6.97
C GLY A 52 -4.33 4.65 7.17
N ALA A 53 -4.81 3.85 6.21
CA ALA A 53 -4.88 2.40 6.35
C ALA A 53 -3.51 1.79 6.67
N GLY A 54 -3.50 0.78 7.53
CA GLY A 54 -2.37 -0.13 7.73
C GLY A 54 -2.47 -1.37 6.82
N ASN A 55 -1.52 -2.29 6.99
CA ASN A 55 -1.36 -3.42 6.07
C ASN A 55 -2.45 -4.50 6.22
N LEU A 56 -3.06 -4.64 7.40
CA LEU A 56 -4.18 -5.56 7.59
C LEU A 56 -5.44 -5.08 6.84
N GLN A 57 -5.74 -3.78 6.87
CA GLN A 57 -6.86 -3.22 6.11
C GLN A 57 -6.63 -3.32 4.59
N ILE A 58 -5.37 -3.20 4.14
CA ILE A 58 -5.03 -3.38 2.73
C ILE A 58 -5.30 -4.84 2.33
N LEU A 59 -4.80 -5.81 3.11
CA LEU A 59 -5.04 -7.23 2.88
C LEU A 59 -6.53 -7.56 2.82
N GLU A 60 -7.32 -7.11 3.81
CA GLU A 60 -8.78 -7.36 3.85
C GLU A 60 -9.44 -6.96 2.53
N ARG A 61 -9.16 -5.76 2.02
CA ARG A 61 -9.76 -5.29 0.76
C ARG A 61 -9.29 -6.07 -0.46
N VAL A 62 -8.02 -6.46 -0.49
CA VAL A 62 -7.51 -7.35 -1.54
C VAL A 62 -8.27 -8.67 -1.52
N MET A 63 -8.42 -9.28 -0.34
CA MET A 63 -9.12 -10.56 -0.17
C MET A 63 -10.59 -10.44 -0.58
N VAL A 64 -11.31 -9.44 -0.10
CA VAL A 64 -12.73 -9.22 -0.45
C VAL A 64 -12.91 -9.11 -1.96
N GLN A 65 -12.06 -8.35 -2.64
CA GLN A 65 -12.16 -8.20 -4.09
C GLN A 65 -11.74 -9.48 -4.84
N ALA A 66 -10.69 -10.15 -4.41
CA ALA A 66 -10.20 -11.36 -5.06
C ALA A 66 -11.17 -12.55 -4.95
N THR A 67 -11.96 -12.61 -3.86
CA THR A 67 -12.89 -13.72 -3.62
C THR A 67 -14.33 -13.46 -4.07
N SER A 68 -14.67 -12.20 -4.38
CA SER A 68 -16.05 -11.82 -4.71
C SER A 68 -16.38 -11.75 -6.21
N GLU A 69 -15.39 -11.71 -7.09
CA GLU A 69 -15.60 -11.42 -8.50
C GLU A 69 -14.71 -12.25 -9.43
N ASN A 70 -15.31 -12.75 -10.53
CA ASN A 70 -14.61 -13.40 -11.65
C ASN A 70 -14.27 -12.38 -12.77
N GLU A 71 -13.96 -11.12 -12.45
CA GLU A 71 -13.61 -10.15 -13.46
C GLU A 71 -12.13 -10.22 -13.84
N ASP A 72 -11.86 -10.07 -15.14
CA ASP A 72 -10.51 -9.88 -15.66
C ASP A 72 -9.94 -8.54 -15.16
N SER A 73 -9.17 -8.60 -14.09
CA SER A 73 -8.65 -7.42 -13.38
C SER A 73 -7.14 -7.49 -13.17
N LEU A 74 -6.47 -6.34 -13.25
CA LEU A 74 -5.10 -6.14 -12.78
C LEU A 74 -5.13 -5.45 -11.40
N TYR A 75 -4.46 -6.03 -10.40
CA TYR A 75 -4.38 -5.41 -9.07
C TYR A 75 -3.07 -4.65 -8.91
N VAL A 76 -3.17 -3.42 -8.39
CA VAL A 76 -2.03 -2.59 -7.98
C VAL A 76 -2.10 -2.41 -6.47
N ILE A 77 -1.12 -2.92 -5.74
CA ILE A 77 -1.12 -2.94 -4.28
C ILE A 77 0.08 -2.14 -3.77
N GLY A 78 -0.18 -1.08 -3.03
CA GLY A 78 0.83 -0.29 -2.33
C GLY A 78 0.81 -0.58 -0.83
N TRP A 79 1.74 -1.43 -0.36
CA TRP A 79 1.92 -1.71 1.06
C TRP A 79 2.48 -0.50 1.80
N THR A 80 2.01 -0.29 3.03
CA THR A 80 2.36 0.88 3.84
C THR A 80 3.39 0.55 4.93
N TRP A 81 3.65 1.49 5.83
CA TRP A 81 4.58 1.32 6.94
C TRP A 81 4.20 0.12 7.80
N ILE A 82 5.22 -0.66 8.22
CA ILE A 82 5.03 -1.89 8.99
C ILE A 82 4.55 -1.64 10.42
N ASP A 83 4.84 -0.46 10.96
CA ASP A 83 4.52 -0.05 12.32
C ASP A 83 3.08 0.43 12.53
N ARG A 84 2.27 0.51 11.47
CA ARG A 84 0.84 0.81 11.57
C ARG A 84 0.08 -0.38 12.14
N PHE A 85 -0.68 -0.14 13.19
CA PHE A 85 -1.51 -1.18 13.80
C PHE A 85 -2.99 -0.94 13.53
N ASP A 86 -3.60 -1.86 12.80
CA ASP A 86 -5.03 -1.84 12.48
C ASP A 86 -5.84 -2.64 13.50
N TYR A 87 -6.99 -2.12 13.89
CA TYR A 87 -7.98 -2.82 14.70
C TYR A 87 -9.40 -2.35 14.38
N VAL A 88 -10.38 -3.19 14.70
CA VAL A 88 -11.79 -2.78 14.64
C VAL A 88 -12.20 -2.28 16.02
N HIS A 89 -12.65 -1.02 16.11
CA HIS A 89 -13.11 -0.44 17.38
C HIS A 89 -14.37 -1.16 17.87
N PRO A 90 -14.37 -1.73 19.08
CA PRO A 90 -15.42 -2.66 19.51
C PRO A 90 -16.81 -2.03 19.68
N VAL A 91 -16.89 -0.71 19.87
CA VAL A 91 -18.16 0.02 20.04
C VAL A 91 -18.62 0.62 18.72
N GLU A 92 -17.70 1.23 17.97
CA GLU A 92 -18.02 1.90 16.70
C GLU A 92 -18.19 0.91 15.55
N ASN A 93 -17.61 -0.29 15.67
CA ASN A 93 -17.54 -1.31 14.64
C ASN A 93 -16.93 -0.78 13.33
N LEU A 94 -15.93 0.08 13.48
CA LEU A 94 -15.18 0.71 12.38
C LEU A 94 -13.70 0.37 12.47
N TRP A 95 -13.04 0.33 11.33
CA TRP A 95 -11.60 0.22 11.26
C TRP A 95 -10.92 1.47 11.79
N HIS A 96 -9.99 1.27 12.70
CA HIS A 96 -9.04 2.25 13.19
C HIS A 96 -7.63 1.79 12.90
N THR A 97 -6.74 2.74 12.66
CA THR A 97 -5.29 2.52 12.54
C THR A 97 -4.60 3.47 13.50
N ILE A 98 -3.71 2.95 14.32
CA ILE A 98 -2.83 3.76 15.15
C ILE A 98 -1.42 3.77 14.61
N MET A 99 -0.74 4.89 14.80
CA MET A 99 0.62 5.17 14.31
C MET A 99 1.51 5.63 15.46
N PRO A 100 2.85 5.48 15.39
CA PRO A 100 3.76 5.90 16.45
C PRO A 100 3.65 7.38 16.85
N VAL A 101 3.14 8.21 15.95
CA VAL A 101 2.96 9.66 16.16
C VAL A 101 1.64 10.01 16.86
N ASP A 102 0.74 9.05 17.04
CA ASP A 102 -0.55 9.29 17.65
C ASP A 102 -0.43 9.45 19.18
N GLU A 103 -1.12 10.43 19.74
CA GLU A 103 -1.02 10.79 21.16
C GLU A 103 -2.18 10.28 22.00
N ASP A 104 -3.14 9.57 21.42
CA ASP A 104 -4.26 9.00 22.16
C ASP A 104 -3.82 7.86 23.09
N SER A 105 -4.69 7.48 24.02
CA SER A 105 -4.34 6.49 25.06
C SER A 105 -4.10 5.09 24.48
N VAL A 106 -4.82 4.71 23.41
CA VAL A 106 -4.68 3.37 22.79
C VAL A 106 -3.32 3.26 22.12
N ALA A 107 -2.97 4.26 21.29
CA ALA A 107 -1.67 4.31 20.64
C ALA A 107 -0.52 4.29 21.64
N ARG A 108 -0.58 5.15 22.70
CA ARG A 108 0.45 5.18 23.75
C ARG A 108 0.62 3.85 24.46
N HIS A 109 -0.46 3.15 24.81
CA HIS A 109 -0.36 1.83 25.45
C HIS A 109 0.19 0.78 24.50
N TYR A 110 -0.27 0.76 23.24
CA TYR A 110 0.21 -0.19 22.26
C TYR A 110 1.72 -0.04 22.00
N TYR A 111 2.19 1.17 21.66
CA TYR A 111 3.60 1.39 21.32
C TYR A 111 4.55 1.25 22.51
N ARG A 112 4.09 1.52 23.74
CA ARG A 112 4.89 1.33 24.95
C ARG A 112 4.96 -0.13 25.40
N ASP A 113 3.84 -0.87 25.34
CA ASP A 113 3.70 -2.13 26.07
C ASP A 113 3.65 -3.37 25.17
N LEU A 114 3.23 -3.23 23.91
CA LEU A 114 2.94 -4.35 23.02
C LEU A 114 3.72 -4.32 21.69
N HIS A 115 4.17 -3.14 21.27
CA HIS A 115 4.86 -2.96 19.99
C HIS A 115 6.23 -3.64 19.98
N SER A 116 6.56 -4.25 18.84
CA SER A 116 7.94 -4.63 18.51
C SER A 116 8.13 -4.64 16.99
N GLN A 117 9.25 -4.13 16.53
CA GLN A 117 9.61 -4.12 15.11
C GLN A 117 9.59 -5.54 14.51
N TYR A 118 10.04 -6.54 15.26
CA TYR A 118 9.98 -7.95 14.85
C TYR A 118 8.54 -8.39 14.54
N ARG A 119 7.60 -8.12 15.47
CA ARG A 119 6.19 -8.46 15.27
C ARG A 119 5.60 -7.75 14.06
N ASP A 120 5.87 -6.47 13.90
CA ASP A 120 5.32 -5.67 12.80
C ASP A 120 5.83 -6.15 11.45
N LYS A 121 7.13 -6.48 11.37
CA LYS A 121 7.72 -7.08 10.17
C LYS A 121 7.12 -8.46 9.88
N LEU A 122 7.03 -9.33 10.88
CA LEU A 122 6.46 -10.67 10.72
C LEU A 122 5.00 -10.61 10.26
N THR A 123 4.17 -9.81 10.94
CA THR A 123 2.75 -9.70 10.58
C THR A 123 2.55 -9.10 9.20
N THR A 124 3.31 -8.07 8.84
CA THR A 124 3.25 -7.48 7.49
C THR A 124 3.65 -8.50 6.41
N LEU A 125 4.71 -9.28 6.64
CA LEU A 125 5.11 -10.33 5.71
C LEU A 125 4.05 -11.44 5.57
N ILE A 126 3.37 -11.79 6.67
CA ILE A 126 2.22 -12.72 6.64
C ILE A 126 1.10 -12.14 5.76
N TYR A 127 0.77 -10.87 5.92
CA TYR A 127 -0.27 -10.20 5.12
C TYR A 127 0.08 -10.20 3.63
N ILE A 128 1.31 -9.83 3.29
CA ILE A 128 1.79 -9.83 1.91
C ILE A 128 1.75 -11.24 1.31
N LYS A 129 2.28 -12.24 2.04
CA LYS A 129 2.26 -13.63 1.59
C LYS A 129 0.84 -14.12 1.35
N THR A 130 -0.09 -13.83 2.27
CA THR A 130 -1.50 -14.19 2.12
C THR A 130 -2.12 -13.55 0.87
N ALA A 131 -1.84 -12.27 0.61
CA ALA A 131 -2.30 -11.62 -0.61
C ALA A 131 -1.72 -12.27 -1.87
N VAL A 132 -0.42 -12.58 -1.90
CA VAL A 132 0.22 -13.30 -3.02
C VAL A 132 -0.45 -14.65 -3.26
N ASP A 133 -0.67 -15.45 -2.21
CA ASP A 133 -1.26 -16.79 -2.33
C ASP A 133 -2.69 -16.72 -2.88
N ILE A 134 -3.52 -15.79 -2.38
CA ILE A 134 -4.91 -15.61 -2.84
C ILE A 134 -4.93 -15.14 -4.30
N LEU A 135 -4.14 -14.15 -4.67
CA LEU A 135 -4.11 -13.61 -6.02
C LEU A 135 -3.65 -14.69 -7.02
N LYS A 136 -2.66 -15.50 -6.66
CA LYS A 136 -2.22 -16.63 -7.48
C LYS A 136 -3.27 -17.74 -7.58
N GLN A 137 -3.97 -18.03 -6.48
CA GLN A 137 -5.04 -19.04 -6.47
C GLN A 137 -6.19 -18.65 -7.40
N HIS A 138 -6.45 -17.37 -7.59
CA HIS A 138 -7.50 -16.84 -8.45
C HIS A 138 -7.00 -16.37 -9.84
N ASP A 139 -5.72 -16.64 -10.17
CA ASP A 139 -5.09 -16.23 -11.43
C ASP A 139 -5.21 -14.71 -11.71
N ILE A 140 -5.20 -13.90 -10.65
CA ILE A 140 -5.29 -12.43 -10.76
C ILE A 140 -3.89 -11.85 -10.93
N PRO A 141 -3.57 -11.19 -12.05
CA PRO A 141 -2.31 -10.48 -12.23
C PRO A 141 -2.22 -9.28 -11.29
N PHE A 142 -1.02 -9.05 -10.76
CA PHE A 142 -0.82 -7.98 -9.79
C PHE A 142 0.56 -7.32 -9.87
N ILE A 143 0.61 -6.07 -9.42
CA ILE A 143 1.80 -5.26 -9.19
C ILE A 143 1.82 -4.91 -7.71
N MET A 144 2.91 -5.20 -7.01
CA MET A 144 3.10 -4.81 -5.62
C MET A 144 4.23 -3.81 -5.48
N THR A 145 4.01 -2.77 -4.69
CA THR A 145 5.01 -1.80 -4.24
C THR A 145 4.93 -1.64 -2.73
N ASN A 146 5.95 -1.08 -2.11
CA ASN A 146 5.93 -0.69 -0.70
C ASN A 146 6.55 0.70 -0.52
N ILE A 147 6.25 1.33 0.59
CA ILE A 147 6.85 2.62 0.97
C ILE A 147 7.84 2.48 2.12
N ASP A 148 7.81 1.38 2.85
CA ASP A 148 8.67 1.14 4.02
C ASP A 148 9.75 0.10 3.70
N GLN A 149 11.01 0.53 3.70
CA GLN A 149 12.15 -0.34 3.45
C GLN A 149 12.52 -1.23 4.65
N LEU A 150 12.04 -0.91 5.86
CA LEU A 150 12.30 -1.70 7.06
C LEU A 150 11.87 -3.16 6.91
N ILE A 151 10.88 -3.44 6.05
CA ILE A 151 10.42 -4.80 5.76
C ILE A 151 11.54 -5.70 5.22
N TRP A 152 12.57 -5.14 4.58
CA TRP A 152 13.68 -5.88 3.96
C TRP A 152 14.94 -5.93 4.84
N GLU A 153 14.98 -5.14 5.92
CA GLU A 153 16.12 -5.15 6.81
C GLU A 153 16.26 -6.49 7.52
N PRO A 154 17.52 -7.00 7.69
CA PRO A 154 17.76 -8.22 8.44
C PRO A 154 17.32 -8.07 9.90
N GLU A 155 16.81 -9.16 10.48
CA GLU A 155 16.52 -9.23 11.91
C GLU A 155 17.73 -9.71 12.70
N ILE A 156 18.00 -9.02 13.83
CA ILE A 156 19.10 -9.37 14.75
C ILE A 156 18.87 -10.74 15.40
N TYR A 157 17.61 -11.05 15.69
CA TYR A 157 17.23 -12.35 16.25
C TYR A 157 16.91 -13.30 15.10
N ALA A 158 17.95 -13.93 14.57
CA ALA A 158 18.03 -14.99 13.55
C ALA A 158 16.69 -15.70 13.23
N ALA A 159 15.70 -14.94 12.91
CA ALA A 159 14.40 -15.46 12.64
C ALA A 159 14.40 -15.96 11.19
N SER A 160 14.72 -17.23 11.02
CA SER A 160 14.58 -17.94 9.75
C SER A 160 13.21 -17.69 9.11
N ALA A 161 12.17 -17.50 9.93
CA ALA A 161 10.84 -17.16 9.46
C ALA A 161 10.79 -15.83 8.69
N ILE A 162 11.38 -14.75 9.23
CA ILE A 162 11.43 -13.44 8.56
C ILE A 162 12.16 -13.58 7.22
N LYS A 163 13.38 -14.12 7.25
CA LYS A 163 14.20 -14.26 6.04
C LYS A 163 13.51 -15.12 4.97
N ASN A 164 12.95 -16.27 5.36
CA ASN A 164 12.25 -17.14 4.43
C ASN A 164 11.02 -16.45 3.80
N MET A 165 10.29 -15.64 4.58
CA MET A 165 9.15 -14.91 4.05
C MET A 165 9.57 -13.74 3.17
N GLN A 166 10.63 -13.00 3.53
CA GLN A 166 11.21 -11.97 2.66
C GLN A 166 11.60 -12.58 1.31
N ASP A 167 12.37 -13.68 1.30
CA ASP A 167 12.78 -14.36 0.07
C ASP A 167 11.60 -14.85 -0.78
N HIS A 168 10.52 -15.27 -0.10
CA HIS A 168 9.33 -15.74 -0.78
C HIS A 168 8.55 -14.60 -1.46
N VAL A 169 8.40 -13.44 -0.81
CA VAL A 169 7.54 -12.35 -1.33
C VAL A 169 8.31 -11.33 -2.17
N GLN A 170 9.61 -11.14 -1.95
CA GLN A 170 10.42 -10.14 -2.64
C GLN A 170 10.32 -10.19 -4.17
N PRO A 171 10.27 -11.37 -4.83
CA PRO A 171 10.18 -11.44 -6.29
C PRO A 171 8.93 -10.79 -6.89
N TYR A 172 7.89 -10.56 -6.09
CA TYR A 172 6.63 -9.96 -6.54
C TYR A 172 6.60 -8.43 -6.43
N PHE A 173 7.65 -7.84 -5.82
CA PHE A 173 7.72 -6.39 -5.67
C PHE A 173 8.33 -5.72 -6.89
N LYS A 174 7.75 -4.59 -7.25
CA LYS A 174 8.25 -3.68 -8.27
C LYS A 174 8.71 -2.38 -7.63
N TYR A 175 9.80 -1.82 -8.15
CA TYR A 175 10.43 -0.63 -7.65
C TYR A 175 10.70 0.37 -8.77
N PHE A 176 10.61 1.65 -8.44
CA PHE A 176 10.99 2.73 -9.34
C PHE A 176 12.51 2.93 -9.25
N GLU A 177 13.26 2.46 -10.24
CA GLU A 177 14.75 2.49 -10.21
C GLU A 177 15.33 1.93 -8.89
N ASN A 178 14.83 0.77 -8.44
CA ASN A 178 15.20 0.12 -7.18
C ASN A 178 14.88 0.92 -5.90
N LYS A 179 13.98 1.89 -5.97
CA LYS A 179 13.51 2.70 -4.84
C LYS A 179 12.02 2.57 -4.63
N THR A 180 11.54 2.90 -3.43
CA THR A 180 10.11 3.12 -3.18
C THR A 180 9.59 4.30 -3.99
N PHE A 181 8.30 4.40 -4.19
CA PHE A 181 7.71 5.54 -4.90
C PHE A 181 8.08 6.88 -4.26
N LEU A 182 8.10 6.96 -2.92
CA LEU A 182 8.47 8.16 -2.19
C LEU A 182 9.95 8.53 -2.40
N ASP A 183 10.85 7.56 -2.20
CA ASP A 183 12.29 7.79 -2.31
C ASP A 183 12.72 8.09 -3.75
N TRP A 184 12.08 7.42 -4.71
CA TRP A 184 12.26 7.71 -6.12
C TRP A 184 11.81 9.14 -6.45
N SER A 185 10.61 9.52 -6.02
CA SER A 185 10.08 10.88 -6.26
C SER A 185 11.01 11.95 -5.70
N ARG A 186 11.54 11.76 -4.49
CA ARG A 186 12.54 12.66 -3.91
C ARG A 186 13.84 12.70 -4.72
N SER A 187 14.33 11.55 -5.15
CA SER A 187 15.59 11.46 -5.92
C SER A 187 15.48 12.10 -7.31
N GLN A 188 14.29 12.16 -7.87
CA GLN A 188 13.99 12.85 -9.14
C GLN A 188 13.71 14.34 -8.96
N GLY A 189 13.69 14.85 -7.71
CA GLY A 189 13.42 16.25 -7.41
C GLY A 189 11.95 16.66 -7.53
N PHE A 190 11.02 15.69 -7.50
CA PHE A 190 9.59 16.01 -7.50
C PHE A 190 9.17 16.64 -6.16
N GLU A 191 8.19 17.51 -6.23
CA GLU A 191 7.60 18.14 -5.06
C GLU A 191 6.86 17.09 -4.21
N ILE A 192 7.07 17.20 -2.87
CA ILE A 192 6.45 16.34 -1.86
C ILE A 192 5.66 17.23 -0.91
N SER A 193 4.43 16.88 -0.61
CA SER A 193 3.59 17.64 0.32
C SER A 193 4.14 17.62 1.76
N ALA A 194 3.63 18.49 2.61
CA ALA A 194 3.96 18.52 4.04
C ALA A 194 3.59 17.19 4.76
N ALA A 195 2.63 16.46 4.25
CA ALA A 195 2.26 15.12 4.74
C ALA A 195 2.99 13.96 4.02
N TRP A 196 4.10 14.26 3.33
CA TRP A 196 5.02 13.33 2.70
C TRP A 196 4.47 12.63 1.44
N HIS A 197 3.40 13.13 0.84
CA HIS A 197 2.86 12.57 -0.40
C HIS A 197 3.53 13.21 -1.62
N PRO A 198 4.05 12.39 -2.58
CA PRO A 198 4.42 12.91 -3.90
C PRO A 198 3.24 13.57 -4.60
N LEU A 199 3.46 14.68 -5.30
CA LEU A 199 2.42 15.42 -6.01
C LEU A 199 2.27 14.97 -7.48
N GLU A 200 1.36 15.60 -8.22
CA GLU A 200 0.92 15.18 -9.54
C GLU A 200 2.06 14.88 -10.53
N PRO A 201 3.14 15.69 -10.63
CA PRO A 201 4.22 15.38 -11.57
C PRO A 201 4.90 14.05 -11.27
N ALA A 202 5.08 13.70 -9.98
CA ALA A 202 5.64 12.41 -9.58
C ALA A 202 4.71 11.24 -9.98
N HIS A 203 3.41 11.41 -9.78
CA HIS A 203 2.43 10.39 -10.16
C HIS A 203 2.37 10.19 -11.68
N ALA A 204 2.43 11.27 -12.47
CA ALA A 204 2.46 11.16 -13.93
C ALA A 204 3.70 10.40 -14.41
N ALA A 205 4.88 10.79 -13.94
CA ALA A 205 6.12 10.11 -14.28
C ALA A 205 6.16 8.64 -13.79
N ALA A 206 5.59 8.35 -12.62
CA ALA A 206 5.48 6.98 -12.10
C ALA A 206 4.54 6.11 -12.94
N ALA A 207 3.48 6.67 -13.50
CA ALA A 207 2.58 5.95 -14.41
C ALA A 207 3.28 5.62 -15.73
N ASP A 208 4.09 6.52 -16.27
CA ASP A 208 4.92 6.26 -17.45
C ASP A 208 5.93 5.13 -17.17
N TYR A 209 6.67 5.26 -16.09
CA TYR A 209 7.64 4.25 -15.67
C TYR A 209 7.00 2.86 -15.46
N ALA A 210 5.84 2.82 -14.79
CA ALA A 210 5.12 1.56 -14.53
C ALA A 210 4.61 0.90 -15.82
N ALA A 211 4.15 1.68 -16.79
CA ALA A 211 3.73 1.15 -18.08
C ALA A 211 4.90 0.49 -18.83
N ASP A 212 6.09 1.07 -18.76
CA ASP A 212 7.28 0.60 -19.48
C ASP A 212 7.99 -0.58 -18.76
N HIS A 213 7.89 -0.69 -17.42
CA HIS A 213 8.75 -1.59 -16.63
C HIS A 213 8.02 -2.58 -15.71
N PHE A 214 6.75 -2.35 -15.37
CA PHE A 214 6.05 -3.22 -14.39
C PHE A 214 5.21 -4.31 -15.04
N LEU A 215 4.90 -4.18 -16.31
CA LEU A 215 4.01 -5.08 -17.08
C LEU A 215 4.78 -6.07 -17.98
N VAL A 216 6.08 -6.09 -17.85
CA VAL A 216 6.98 -6.99 -18.62
C VAL A 216 7.21 -8.29 -17.84
#